data_f3bc72a3d74193487475986fdfdcb876
#
_entry.id   f3bc72a3d74193487475986fdfdcb876
#
_cell.length_a   1.000
_cell.length_b   1.000
_cell.length_c   1.000
_cell.angle_alpha   90.00
_cell.angle_beta   90.00
_cell.angle_gamma   90.00
#
_symmetry.space_group_name_H-M   'P 1'
#
loop_
_entity.id
_entity.type
_entity.pdbx_description
1 polymer ?
#
loop_
_entity_poly.entity_id
_entity_poly.type
_entity_poly.pdbx_seq_one_letter_code
_entity_poly.pdbx_strand_id
1 'polypeptide(L)'
;MRRRLRESLRVFSAVFANEDLRRLELAWSGSILGQWGYEVALAVFAYRAGGATAVGVVALARLLPAAFVAPFAALLGDRFRRRQIMIAADLARVCSMGGAAAAVFAGAPAEVVYAFAVVTAVTGTAFAPAQAALLPALARSPEELTAANATTTTLESVAFFAGPALGGVLLAFTGVGTVFAATAGLFLLSALVLTRIRTDSRGDPSVEPESIMREAFAGFRAILGERRLRLVVGLYGAQTLIAGVMRVLLVVTALKILDLGAAGVGFLNSAVGVGALAGTLVLVTVIGSSRLAAIFGLGILLWGLPLVLFGSRPSVAAALICFGILGLGNTLTDVSGLTLLQRATPDSVRARVFGVLESVFLGTIGIGAVLAPLLVSAFGPRGALIAAGGALTVVMLVFWRPLGTLDAAPAPSAAELALLREIPIFSPLPLVTLEQLATRLSRLRIGAGETVFRQGDHGDRFYVVATGEVVVAVDGHEPVELRGGDYFGEIALLRDVPRTATVRAQTDTELLALERDVFLAAVTGHAASAMEADGVIAARLESTPGLL
;
A
#
# COMPACT_ATOMS: atom_id res chain seq x y z
N MET A 1 -24.28 11.08 9.06
CA MET A 1 -24.21 10.59 7.69
C MET A 1 -24.29 11.73 6.65
N ARG A 2 -25.34 12.56 6.61
CA ARG A 2 -25.50 13.66 5.63
C ARG A 2 -24.38 14.72 5.64
N ARG A 3 -23.78 15.05 6.77
CA ARG A 3 -22.68 16.02 6.88
C ARG A 3 -21.38 15.46 6.27
N ARG A 4 -21.03 14.21 6.59
CA ARG A 4 -19.86 13.52 6.00
C ARG A 4 -20.00 13.34 4.48
N LEU A 5 -21.19 13.03 3.99
CA LEU A 5 -21.46 12.94 2.55
C LEU A 5 -21.25 14.29 1.83
N ARG A 6 -21.68 15.39 2.45
CA ARG A 6 -21.45 16.74 1.91
C ARG A 6 -19.98 17.15 1.95
N GLU A 7 -19.24 16.74 2.98
CA GLU A 7 -17.80 16.95 3.06
C GLU A 7 -17.06 16.15 1.99
N SER A 8 -17.38 14.88 1.79
CA SER A 8 -16.83 14.07 0.70
C SER A 8 -17.14 14.66 -0.68
N LEU A 9 -18.37 15.08 -0.94
CA LEU A 9 -18.75 15.72 -2.20
C LEU A 9 -18.01 17.05 -2.43
N ARG A 10 -17.73 17.83 -1.39
CA ARG A 10 -16.91 19.05 -1.48
C ARG A 10 -15.46 18.73 -1.83
N VAL A 11 -14.89 17.66 -1.24
CA VAL A 11 -13.54 17.18 -1.52
C VAL A 11 -13.43 16.79 -3.01
N PHE A 12 -14.35 15.99 -3.52
CA PHE A 12 -14.39 15.65 -4.95
C PHE A 12 -14.56 16.90 -5.84
N SER A 13 -15.47 17.82 -5.48
CA SER A 13 -15.69 19.03 -6.26
C SER A 13 -14.45 19.93 -6.36
N ALA A 14 -13.62 19.98 -5.33
CA ALA A 14 -12.36 20.73 -5.34
C ALA A 14 -11.35 20.17 -6.35
N VAL A 15 -11.20 18.83 -6.42
CA VAL A 15 -10.32 18.16 -7.40
C VAL A 15 -10.81 18.44 -8.83
N PHE A 16 -12.11 18.34 -9.08
CA PHE A 16 -12.68 18.59 -10.41
C PHE A 16 -12.71 20.07 -10.81
N ALA A 17 -12.58 21.00 -9.85
CA ALA A 17 -12.41 22.42 -10.11
C ALA A 17 -11.00 22.77 -10.61
N ASN A 18 -9.98 21.97 -10.26
CA ASN A 18 -8.63 22.10 -10.80
C ASN A 18 -8.57 21.39 -12.17
N GLU A 19 -8.39 22.17 -13.24
CA GLU A 19 -8.44 21.64 -14.61
C GLU A 19 -7.39 20.55 -14.88
N ASP A 20 -6.17 20.70 -14.35
CA ASP A 20 -5.09 19.76 -14.59
C ASP A 20 -5.26 18.47 -13.77
N LEU A 21 -5.72 18.57 -12.52
CA LEU A 21 -6.10 17.39 -11.72
C LEU A 21 -7.28 16.65 -12.36
N ARG A 22 -8.32 17.36 -12.77
CA ARG A 22 -9.46 16.75 -13.46
C ARG A 22 -9.03 15.98 -14.72
N ARG A 23 -8.12 16.56 -15.52
CA ARG A 23 -7.58 15.89 -16.71
C ARG A 23 -6.79 14.64 -16.34
N LEU A 24 -5.97 14.71 -15.30
CA LEU A 24 -5.19 13.56 -14.80
C LEU A 24 -6.11 12.43 -14.36
N GLU A 25 -7.13 12.74 -13.54
CA GLU A 25 -8.07 11.73 -13.03
C GLU A 25 -8.96 11.12 -14.13
N LEU A 26 -9.37 11.90 -15.13
CA LEU A 26 -10.08 11.38 -16.29
C LEU A 26 -9.22 10.46 -17.15
N ALA A 27 -7.96 10.82 -17.38
CA ALA A 27 -7.00 9.98 -18.10
C ALA A 27 -6.75 8.66 -17.33
N TRP A 28 -6.53 8.75 -16.01
CA TRP A 28 -6.39 7.58 -15.14
C TRP A 28 -7.59 6.66 -15.19
N SER A 29 -8.81 7.22 -15.04
CA SER A 29 -10.06 6.45 -15.09
C SER A 29 -10.22 5.69 -16.40
N GLY A 30 -9.97 6.34 -17.53
CA GLY A 30 -10.04 5.71 -18.85
C GLY A 30 -9.03 4.58 -19.02
N SER A 31 -7.80 4.83 -18.59
CA SER A 31 -6.71 3.86 -18.66
C SER A 31 -6.98 2.61 -17.82
N ILE A 32 -7.37 2.79 -16.55
CA ILE A 32 -7.59 1.67 -15.62
C ILE A 32 -8.88 0.89 -15.94
N LEU A 33 -9.92 1.56 -16.38
CA LEU A 33 -11.16 0.90 -16.82
C LEU A 33 -10.92 0.02 -18.03
N GLY A 34 -10.18 0.54 -19.04
CA GLY A 34 -9.76 -0.24 -20.20
C GLY A 34 -8.92 -1.45 -19.82
N GLN A 35 -7.97 -1.28 -18.91
CA GLN A 35 -7.12 -2.36 -18.43
C GLN A 35 -7.92 -3.51 -17.80
N TRP A 36 -8.84 -3.25 -16.90
CA TRP A 36 -9.65 -4.29 -16.28
C TRP A 36 -10.62 -4.95 -17.26
N GLY A 37 -11.16 -4.18 -18.23
CA GLY A 37 -12.04 -4.70 -19.26
C GLY A 37 -11.33 -5.66 -20.23
N TYR A 38 -10.13 -5.30 -20.72
CA TYR A 38 -9.40 -6.15 -21.66
C TYR A 38 -8.84 -7.41 -20.99
N GLU A 39 -8.52 -7.40 -19.70
CA GLU A 39 -8.06 -8.59 -18.99
C GLU A 39 -9.08 -9.73 -19.05
N VAL A 40 -10.37 -9.41 -18.95
CA VAL A 40 -11.45 -10.39 -19.11
C VAL A 40 -11.46 -10.96 -20.52
N ALA A 41 -11.39 -10.10 -21.54
CA ALA A 41 -11.40 -10.52 -22.94
C ALA A 41 -10.17 -11.39 -23.29
N LEU A 42 -8.99 -11.00 -22.82
CA LEU A 42 -7.76 -11.76 -23.02
C LEU A 42 -7.83 -13.13 -22.35
N ALA A 43 -8.34 -13.20 -21.12
CA ALA A 43 -8.46 -14.45 -20.39
C ALA A 43 -9.43 -15.43 -21.08
N VAL A 44 -10.56 -14.93 -21.59
CA VAL A 44 -11.52 -15.73 -22.37
C VAL A 44 -10.93 -16.14 -23.72
N PHE A 45 -10.22 -15.25 -24.41
CA PHE A 45 -9.53 -15.56 -25.67
C PHE A 45 -8.49 -16.68 -25.48
N ALA A 46 -7.62 -16.54 -24.46
CA ALA A 46 -6.62 -17.54 -24.14
C ALA A 46 -7.24 -18.90 -23.78
N TYR A 47 -8.34 -18.87 -22.99
CA TYR A 47 -9.05 -20.11 -22.63
C TYR A 47 -9.63 -20.83 -23.85
N ARG A 48 -10.21 -20.08 -24.81
CA ARG A 48 -10.74 -20.66 -26.05
C ARG A 48 -9.64 -21.24 -26.96
N ALA A 49 -8.44 -20.61 -26.96
CA ALA A 49 -7.32 -21.05 -27.78
C ALA A 49 -6.60 -22.30 -27.23
N GLY A 50 -6.46 -22.43 -25.90
CA GLY A 50 -5.68 -23.52 -25.31
C GLY A 50 -6.04 -23.88 -23.87
N GLY A 51 -7.30 -23.63 -23.48
CA GLY A 51 -7.82 -23.97 -22.15
C GLY A 51 -7.10 -23.23 -20.99
N ALA A 52 -7.14 -23.85 -19.81
CA ALA A 52 -6.55 -23.29 -18.61
C ALA A 52 -5.03 -23.05 -18.73
N THR A 53 -4.34 -23.93 -19.49
CA THR A 53 -2.89 -23.81 -19.72
C THR A 53 -2.54 -22.52 -20.46
N ALA A 54 -3.26 -22.17 -21.52
CA ALA A 54 -3.03 -20.94 -22.25
C ALA A 54 -3.27 -19.70 -21.39
N VAL A 55 -4.31 -19.70 -20.54
CA VAL A 55 -4.57 -18.61 -19.60
C VAL A 55 -3.41 -18.43 -18.62
N GLY A 56 -2.91 -19.53 -18.05
CA GLY A 56 -1.77 -19.50 -17.12
C GLY A 56 -0.47 -19.01 -17.78
N VAL A 57 -0.16 -19.54 -18.97
CA VAL A 57 1.04 -19.15 -19.74
C VAL A 57 0.98 -17.67 -20.13
N VAL A 58 -0.16 -17.17 -20.62
CA VAL A 58 -0.33 -15.76 -20.98
C VAL A 58 -0.21 -14.86 -19.75
N ALA A 59 -0.79 -15.25 -18.62
CA ALA A 59 -0.65 -14.50 -17.38
C ALA A 59 0.81 -14.39 -16.94
N LEU A 60 1.56 -15.51 -16.96
CA LEU A 60 2.99 -15.50 -16.63
C LEU A 60 3.80 -14.66 -17.63
N ALA A 61 3.57 -14.88 -18.94
CA ALA A 61 4.28 -14.18 -20.00
C ALA A 61 4.09 -12.66 -19.93
N ARG A 62 2.95 -12.17 -19.42
CA ARG A 62 2.68 -10.74 -19.18
C ARG A 62 3.30 -10.24 -17.89
N LEU A 63 3.11 -10.98 -16.79
CA LEU A 63 3.47 -10.51 -15.45
C LEU A 63 4.98 -10.60 -15.20
N LEU A 64 5.67 -11.62 -15.70
CA LEU A 64 7.09 -11.80 -15.45
C LEU A 64 7.94 -10.69 -16.08
N PRO A 65 7.81 -10.34 -17.38
CA PRO A 65 8.52 -9.22 -17.95
C PRO A 65 8.11 -7.87 -17.32
N ALA A 66 6.82 -7.69 -17.01
CA ALA A 66 6.34 -6.48 -16.34
C ALA A 66 6.97 -6.31 -14.95
N ALA A 67 7.05 -7.37 -14.16
CA ALA A 67 7.70 -7.36 -12.85
C ALA A 67 9.19 -7.04 -12.93
N PHE A 68 9.87 -7.54 -13.98
CA PHE A 68 11.28 -7.25 -14.22
C PHE A 68 11.50 -5.79 -14.66
N VAL A 69 10.62 -5.25 -15.49
CA VAL A 69 10.74 -3.88 -16.04
C VAL A 69 10.24 -2.82 -15.05
N ALA A 70 9.31 -3.14 -14.14
CA ALA A 70 8.69 -2.18 -13.24
C ALA A 70 9.68 -1.30 -12.43
N PRO A 71 10.77 -1.81 -11.84
CA PRO A 71 11.75 -0.99 -11.13
C PRO A 71 12.44 0.02 -12.04
N PHE A 72 12.73 -0.37 -13.29
CA PHE A 72 13.36 0.51 -14.29
C PHE A 72 12.36 1.54 -14.82
N ALA A 73 11.09 1.16 -14.94
CA ALA A 73 10.03 2.07 -15.35
C ALA A 73 9.80 3.20 -14.33
N ALA A 74 9.95 2.93 -13.04
CA ALA A 74 9.91 3.95 -12.00
C ALA A 74 11.04 4.99 -12.17
N LEU A 75 12.26 4.54 -12.54
CA LEU A 75 13.40 5.43 -12.82
C LEU A 75 13.17 6.36 -14.02
N LEU A 76 12.36 5.96 -14.99
CA LEU A 76 12.01 6.85 -16.10
C LEU A 76 11.29 8.09 -15.55
N GLY A 77 10.43 7.94 -14.52
CA GLY A 77 9.74 9.05 -13.85
C GLY A 77 10.68 10.05 -13.18
N ASP A 78 11.89 9.62 -12.81
CA ASP A 78 12.91 10.47 -12.21
C ASP A 78 13.77 11.20 -13.24
N ARG A 79 13.89 10.67 -14.47
CA ARG A 79 14.72 11.24 -15.53
C ARG A 79 13.96 12.08 -16.55
N PHE A 80 12.73 11.70 -16.87
CA PHE A 80 11.94 12.32 -17.91
C PHE A 80 10.75 13.09 -17.34
N ARG A 81 10.11 13.90 -18.18
CA ARG A 81 8.88 14.58 -17.83
C ARG A 81 7.75 13.57 -17.63
N ARG A 82 7.14 13.54 -16.46
CA ARG A 82 6.18 12.54 -16.03
C ARG A 82 4.96 12.44 -16.95
N ARG A 83 4.46 13.59 -17.41
CA ARG A 83 3.39 13.66 -18.43
C ARG A 83 3.78 12.96 -19.73
N GLN A 84 5.02 13.17 -20.21
CA GLN A 84 5.49 12.56 -21.46
C GLN A 84 5.59 11.03 -21.34
N ILE A 85 6.01 10.51 -20.19
CA ILE A 85 6.07 9.08 -19.91
C ILE A 85 4.66 8.48 -19.99
N MET A 86 3.67 9.11 -19.36
CA MET A 86 2.28 8.65 -19.38
C MET A 86 1.73 8.63 -20.81
N ILE A 87 1.95 9.69 -21.59
CA ILE A 87 1.52 9.77 -23.00
C ILE A 87 2.21 8.68 -23.83
N ALA A 88 3.52 8.49 -23.68
CA ALA A 88 4.26 7.48 -24.43
C ALA A 88 3.79 6.05 -24.07
N ALA A 89 3.54 5.79 -22.78
CA ALA A 89 3.00 4.51 -22.32
C ALA A 89 1.61 4.24 -22.91
N ASP A 90 0.73 5.25 -22.90
CA ASP A 90 -0.61 5.10 -23.48
C ASP A 90 -0.55 4.92 -25.00
N LEU A 91 0.26 5.67 -25.74
CA LEU A 91 0.42 5.49 -27.19
C LEU A 91 0.98 4.09 -27.53
N ALA A 92 1.94 3.59 -26.77
CA ALA A 92 2.43 2.23 -26.95
C ALA A 92 1.33 1.20 -26.70
N ARG A 93 0.48 1.42 -25.68
CA ARG A 93 -0.69 0.57 -25.39
C ARG A 93 -1.78 0.68 -26.47
N VAL A 94 -2.02 1.87 -27.04
CA VAL A 94 -2.90 2.05 -28.21
C VAL A 94 -2.43 1.20 -29.40
N CYS A 95 -1.16 1.32 -29.76
CA CYS A 95 -0.58 0.53 -30.86
C CYS A 95 -0.67 -0.97 -30.57
N SER A 96 -0.39 -1.37 -29.33
CA SER A 96 -0.40 -2.76 -28.93
C SER A 96 -1.83 -3.35 -28.93
N MET A 97 -2.81 -2.67 -28.30
CA MET A 97 -4.19 -3.14 -28.28
C MET A 97 -4.89 -3.02 -29.64
N GLY A 98 -4.56 -2.00 -30.42
CA GLY A 98 -5.01 -1.88 -31.81
C GLY A 98 -4.45 -3.01 -32.67
N GLY A 99 -3.16 -3.34 -32.53
CA GLY A 99 -2.53 -4.48 -33.17
C GLY A 99 -3.13 -5.83 -32.76
N ALA A 100 -3.43 -6.00 -31.45
CA ALA A 100 -4.12 -7.19 -30.94
C ALA A 100 -5.54 -7.32 -31.51
N ALA A 101 -6.29 -6.21 -31.60
CA ALA A 101 -7.62 -6.19 -32.20
C ALA A 101 -7.55 -6.57 -33.70
N ALA A 102 -6.62 -5.96 -34.44
CA ALA A 102 -6.41 -6.29 -35.85
C ALA A 102 -6.01 -7.76 -36.06
N ALA A 103 -5.14 -8.28 -35.21
CA ALA A 103 -4.73 -9.70 -35.24
C ALA A 103 -5.94 -10.63 -35.01
N VAL A 104 -6.82 -10.32 -34.05
CA VAL A 104 -8.05 -11.11 -33.81
C VAL A 104 -8.99 -11.04 -35.02
N PHE A 105 -9.22 -9.86 -35.60
CA PHE A 105 -10.09 -9.70 -36.77
C PHE A 105 -9.53 -10.38 -38.01
N ALA A 106 -8.21 -10.43 -38.15
CA ALA A 106 -7.53 -11.12 -39.26
C ALA A 106 -7.42 -12.65 -39.06
N GLY A 107 -7.86 -13.18 -37.92
CA GLY A 107 -7.72 -14.61 -37.60
C GLY A 107 -6.26 -15.05 -37.39
N ALA A 108 -5.38 -14.15 -36.96
CA ALA A 108 -3.99 -14.45 -36.72
C ALA A 108 -3.81 -15.47 -35.58
N PRO A 109 -2.65 -16.19 -35.54
CA PRO A 109 -2.33 -17.10 -34.45
C PRO A 109 -2.42 -16.42 -33.08
N ALA A 110 -2.84 -17.17 -32.04
CA ALA A 110 -3.06 -16.64 -30.70
C ALA A 110 -1.78 -16.02 -30.08
N GLU A 111 -0.61 -16.56 -30.45
CA GLU A 111 0.71 -16.11 -30.00
C GLU A 111 0.97 -14.65 -30.37
N VAL A 112 0.46 -14.19 -31.52
CA VAL A 112 0.56 -12.79 -31.95
C VAL A 112 -0.22 -11.88 -30.99
N VAL A 113 -1.42 -12.28 -30.60
CA VAL A 113 -2.25 -11.54 -29.64
C VAL A 113 -1.56 -11.53 -28.25
N TYR A 114 -0.97 -12.66 -27.85
CA TYR A 114 -0.22 -12.73 -26.59
C TYR A 114 1.01 -11.83 -26.57
N ALA A 115 1.74 -11.73 -27.69
CA ALA A 115 2.88 -10.81 -27.80
C ALA A 115 2.44 -9.35 -27.59
N PHE A 116 1.34 -8.93 -28.21
CA PHE A 116 0.77 -7.60 -27.97
C PHE A 116 0.32 -7.40 -26.52
N ALA A 117 -0.27 -8.41 -25.89
CA ALA A 117 -0.67 -8.35 -24.48
C ALA A 117 0.54 -8.20 -23.53
N VAL A 118 1.68 -8.83 -23.84
CA VAL A 118 2.95 -8.65 -23.11
C VAL A 118 3.43 -7.20 -23.25
N VAL A 119 3.46 -6.65 -24.47
CA VAL A 119 3.85 -5.26 -24.72
C VAL A 119 2.96 -4.29 -23.93
N THR A 120 1.65 -4.53 -23.92
CA THR A 120 0.70 -3.71 -23.13
C THR A 120 1.00 -3.76 -21.63
N ALA A 121 1.28 -4.94 -21.10
CA ALA A 121 1.59 -5.12 -19.67
C ALA A 121 2.90 -4.40 -19.30
N VAL A 122 3.96 -4.59 -20.09
CA VAL A 122 5.28 -3.97 -19.85
C VAL A 122 5.21 -2.45 -19.95
N THR A 123 4.58 -1.91 -20.99
CA THR A 123 4.46 -0.45 -21.16
C THR A 123 3.57 0.20 -20.10
N GLY A 124 2.58 -0.56 -19.58
CA GLY A 124 1.71 -0.13 -18.50
C GLY A 124 2.42 0.10 -17.17
N THR A 125 3.55 -0.56 -16.92
CA THR A 125 4.29 -0.43 -15.63
C THR A 125 4.81 0.98 -15.36
N ALA A 126 5.03 1.79 -16.40
CA ALA A 126 5.52 3.16 -16.25
C ALA A 126 4.40 4.17 -15.92
N PHE A 127 3.13 3.84 -16.21
CA PHE A 127 2.02 4.78 -16.10
C PHE A 127 1.69 5.14 -14.65
N ALA A 128 1.46 4.16 -13.79
CA ALA A 128 1.04 4.38 -12.40
C ALA A 128 2.08 5.13 -11.56
N PRO A 129 3.39 4.80 -11.59
CA PRO A 129 4.40 5.58 -10.88
C PRO A 129 4.49 7.04 -11.38
N ALA A 130 4.39 7.26 -12.70
CA ALA A 130 4.43 8.60 -13.27
C ALA A 130 3.18 9.42 -12.86
N GLN A 131 2.00 8.82 -12.80
CA GLN A 131 0.76 9.44 -12.32
C GLN A 131 0.89 9.83 -10.84
N ALA A 132 1.29 8.91 -9.98
CA ALA A 132 1.45 9.15 -8.55
C ALA A 132 2.48 10.26 -8.26
N ALA A 133 3.55 10.32 -9.07
CA ALA A 133 4.57 11.35 -8.94
C ALA A 133 4.13 12.72 -9.52
N LEU A 134 3.26 12.74 -10.54
CA LEU A 134 2.75 13.99 -11.13
C LEU A 134 1.69 14.66 -10.25
N LEU A 135 0.89 13.88 -9.54
CA LEU A 135 -0.26 14.32 -8.75
C LEU A 135 0.10 15.43 -7.73
N PRO A 136 1.19 15.35 -6.92
CA PRO A 136 1.58 16.41 -5.99
C PRO A 136 1.97 17.72 -6.71
N ALA A 137 2.50 17.65 -7.93
CA ALA A 137 2.89 18.83 -8.70
C ALA A 137 1.70 19.60 -9.29
N LEU A 138 0.53 18.97 -9.39
CA LEU A 138 -0.71 19.57 -9.87
C LEU A 138 -1.56 20.12 -8.74
N ALA A 139 -1.41 19.61 -7.52
CA ALA A 139 -2.15 20.06 -6.34
C ALA A 139 -1.65 21.44 -5.88
N ARG A 140 -2.59 22.34 -5.56
CA ARG A 140 -2.33 23.72 -5.13
C ARG A 140 -2.23 23.86 -3.61
N SER A 141 -2.71 22.85 -2.86
CA SER A 141 -2.65 22.81 -1.41
C SER A 141 -2.54 21.36 -0.90
N PRO A 142 -2.08 21.14 0.35
CA PRO A 142 -2.06 19.82 0.98
C PRO A 142 -3.44 19.15 1.05
N GLU A 143 -4.50 19.94 1.23
CA GLU A 143 -5.87 19.46 1.27
C GLU A 143 -6.33 18.99 -0.12
N GLU A 144 -5.97 19.72 -1.18
CA GLU A 144 -6.24 19.34 -2.57
C GLU A 144 -5.50 18.07 -2.96
N LEU A 145 -4.25 17.89 -2.51
CA LEU A 145 -3.48 16.66 -2.70
C LEU A 145 -4.14 15.46 -2.01
N THR A 146 -4.58 15.64 -0.77
CA THR A 146 -5.32 14.60 -0.02
C THR A 146 -6.61 14.22 -0.73
N ALA A 147 -7.34 15.22 -1.23
CA ALA A 147 -8.56 15.05 -2.00
C ALA A 147 -8.31 14.29 -3.31
N ALA A 148 -7.24 14.62 -4.04
CA ALA A 148 -6.85 13.96 -5.27
C ALA A 148 -6.50 12.49 -5.04
N ASN A 149 -5.68 12.17 -4.03
CA ASN A 149 -5.37 10.79 -3.67
C ASN A 149 -6.63 9.96 -3.34
N ALA A 150 -7.57 10.55 -2.58
CA ALA A 150 -8.85 9.90 -2.27
C ALA A 150 -9.69 9.67 -3.54
N THR A 151 -9.66 10.60 -4.48
CA THR A 151 -10.34 10.50 -5.78
C THR A 151 -9.73 9.37 -6.62
N THR A 152 -8.40 9.35 -6.79
CA THR A 152 -7.66 8.29 -7.49
C THR A 152 -8.03 6.91 -6.95
N THR A 153 -7.95 6.70 -5.63
CA THR A 153 -8.28 5.41 -4.99
C THR A 153 -9.74 5.02 -5.20
N THR A 154 -10.66 6.00 -5.17
CA THR A 154 -12.08 5.74 -5.44
C THR A 154 -12.30 5.32 -6.90
N LEU A 155 -11.65 5.99 -7.85
CA LEU A 155 -11.73 5.66 -9.27
C LEU A 155 -11.14 4.28 -9.58
N GLU A 156 -10.04 3.91 -8.92
CA GLU A 156 -9.47 2.56 -8.97
C GLU A 156 -10.46 1.50 -8.49
N SER A 157 -11.08 1.74 -7.36
CA SER A 157 -12.08 0.82 -6.80
C SER A 157 -13.30 0.65 -7.72
N VAL A 158 -13.77 1.76 -8.31
CA VAL A 158 -14.86 1.72 -9.29
C VAL A 158 -14.44 0.98 -10.57
N ALA A 159 -13.25 1.22 -11.08
CA ALA A 159 -12.72 0.56 -12.26
C ALA A 159 -12.48 -0.95 -12.04
N PHE A 160 -12.04 -1.34 -10.86
CA PHE A 160 -11.88 -2.74 -10.47
C PHE A 160 -13.21 -3.51 -10.49
N PHE A 161 -14.30 -2.85 -10.12
CA PHE A 161 -15.66 -3.41 -10.19
C PHE A 161 -16.26 -3.28 -11.59
N ALA A 162 -16.30 -2.07 -12.15
CA ALA A 162 -17.01 -1.78 -13.38
C ALA A 162 -16.27 -2.28 -14.64
N GLY A 163 -14.95 -2.27 -14.65
CA GLY A 163 -14.14 -2.65 -15.80
C GLY A 163 -14.40 -4.09 -16.26
N PRO A 164 -14.28 -5.10 -15.38
CA PRO A 164 -14.58 -6.48 -15.72
C PRO A 164 -16.04 -6.68 -16.15
N ALA A 165 -17.00 -6.00 -15.49
CA ALA A 165 -18.41 -6.08 -15.85
C ALA A 165 -18.65 -5.57 -17.27
N LEU A 166 -18.18 -4.35 -17.56
CA LEU A 166 -18.32 -3.72 -18.88
C LEU A 166 -17.57 -4.52 -19.96
N GLY A 167 -16.34 -4.99 -19.65
CA GLY A 167 -15.56 -5.85 -20.53
C GLY A 167 -16.27 -7.15 -20.85
N GLY A 168 -16.84 -7.83 -19.83
CA GLY A 168 -17.60 -9.06 -19.97
C GLY A 168 -18.89 -8.89 -20.77
N VAL A 169 -19.65 -7.82 -20.50
CA VAL A 169 -20.86 -7.46 -21.25
C VAL A 169 -20.51 -7.16 -22.71
N LEU A 170 -19.55 -6.27 -22.96
CA LEU A 170 -19.13 -5.94 -24.32
C LEU A 170 -18.64 -7.19 -25.07
N LEU A 171 -17.86 -8.05 -24.40
CA LEU A 171 -17.37 -9.31 -24.95
C LEU A 171 -18.52 -10.24 -25.36
N ALA A 172 -19.60 -10.31 -24.56
CA ALA A 172 -20.73 -11.18 -24.82
C ALA A 172 -21.50 -10.76 -26.09
N PHE A 173 -21.61 -9.45 -26.38
CA PHE A 173 -22.34 -8.94 -27.52
C PHE A 173 -21.50 -8.75 -28.79
N THR A 174 -20.18 -8.57 -28.68
CA THR A 174 -19.39 -8.12 -29.83
C THR A 174 -18.16 -9.00 -30.14
N GLY A 175 -17.58 -9.62 -29.15
CA GLY A 175 -16.38 -10.44 -29.28
C GLY A 175 -15.07 -9.76 -28.83
N VAL A 176 -13.99 -10.55 -28.81
CA VAL A 176 -12.68 -10.17 -28.23
C VAL A 176 -12.04 -8.99 -28.96
N GLY A 177 -12.05 -9.00 -30.30
CA GLY A 177 -11.42 -7.94 -31.11
C GLY A 177 -12.02 -6.56 -30.83
N THR A 178 -13.34 -6.50 -30.65
CA THR A 178 -14.03 -5.23 -30.31
C THR A 178 -13.65 -4.74 -28.92
N VAL A 179 -13.51 -5.62 -27.93
CA VAL A 179 -13.06 -5.23 -26.59
C VAL A 179 -11.64 -4.64 -26.64
N PHE A 180 -10.73 -5.27 -27.39
CA PHE A 180 -9.38 -4.76 -27.58
C PHE A 180 -9.37 -3.42 -28.30
N ALA A 181 -10.18 -3.25 -29.35
CA ALA A 181 -10.32 -1.96 -30.05
C ALA A 181 -10.89 -0.86 -29.12
N ALA A 182 -11.92 -1.18 -28.34
CA ALA A 182 -12.48 -0.23 -27.36
C ALA A 182 -11.44 0.15 -26.29
N THR A 183 -10.65 -0.80 -25.81
CA THR A 183 -9.53 -0.54 -24.87
C THR A 183 -8.47 0.37 -25.50
N ALA A 184 -8.09 0.13 -26.77
CA ALA A 184 -7.19 1.04 -27.50
C ALA A 184 -7.77 2.45 -27.59
N GLY A 185 -9.08 2.58 -27.81
CA GLY A 185 -9.80 3.86 -27.80
C GLY A 185 -9.73 4.57 -26.44
N LEU A 186 -9.87 3.85 -25.32
CA LEU A 186 -9.74 4.40 -23.97
C LEU A 186 -8.31 4.88 -23.69
N PHE A 187 -7.27 4.13 -24.08
CA PHE A 187 -5.87 4.55 -23.96
C PHE A 187 -5.58 5.78 -24.84
N LEU A 188 -6.15 5.84 -26.06
CA LEU A 188 -6.01 7.01 -26.92
C LEU A 188 -6.68 8.24 -26.29
N LEU A 189 -7.87 8.09 -25.76
CA LEU A 189 -8.58 9.17 -25.05
C LEU A 189 -7.75 9.65 -23.84
N SER A 190 -7.20 8.75 -23.06
CA SER A 190 -6.29 9.07 -21.96
C SER A 190 -5.08 9.88 -22.46
N ALA A 191 -4.38 9.39 -23.47
CA ALA A 191 -3.23 10.10 -24.06
C ALA A 191 -3.63 11.51 -24.54
N LEU A 192 -4.75 11.67 -25.24
CA LEU A 192 -5.23 12.96 -25.71
C LEU A 192 -5.59 13.92 -24.56
N VAL A 193 -6.20 13.43 -23.49
CA VAL A 193 -6.50 14.23 -22.30
C VAL A 193 -5.20 14.68 -21.61
N LEU A 194 -4.20 13.80 -21.49
CA LEU A 194 -2.90 14.12 -20.91
C LEU A 194 -2.16 15.21 -21.68
N THR A 195 -2.31 15.30 -23.02
CA THR A 195 -1.68 16.38 -23.80
C THR A 195 -2.16 17.77 -23.40
N ARG A 196 -3.35 17.88 -22.82
CA ARG A 196 -3.97 19.14 -22.38
C ARG A 196 -3.55 19.59 -20.98
N ILE A 197 -2.82 18.77 -20.21
CA ILE A 197 -2.24 19.16 -18.93
C ILE A 197 -1.12 20.18 -19.21
N ARG A 198 -1.19 21.33 -18.53
CA ARG A 198 -0.24 22.43 -18.77
C ARG A 198 0.97 22.33 -17.87
N THR A 199 0.76 21.92 -16.63
CA THR A 199 1.82 21.77 -15.62
C THR A 199 2.49 20.40 -15.78
N ASP A 200 3.82 20.38 -15.79
CA ASP A 200 4.60 19.14 -15.84
C ASP A 200 5.76 19.23 -14.84
N SER A 201 6.18 18.12 -14.31
CA SER A 201 7.31 18.04 -13.39
C SER A 201 8.35 17.05 -13.89
N ARG A 202 9.61 17.40 -13.67
CA ARG A 202 10.75 16.50 -13.86
C ARG A 202 11.14 15.91 -12.50
N GLY A 203 11.57 14.66 -12.49
CA GLY A 203 12.24 14.08 -11.34
C GLY A 203 13.67 14.64 -11.20
N ASP A 204 14.32 14.31 -10.10
CA ASP A 204 15.71 14.65 -9.83
C ASP A 204 16.64 13.66 -10.57
N PRO A 205 17.48 14.11 -11.52
CA PRO A 205 18.39 13.23 -12.26
C PRO A 205 19.56 12.67 -11.44
N SER A 206 19.70 13.03 -10.18
CA SER A 206 20.82 12.64 -9.31
C SER A 206 20.74 11.20 -8.77
N VAL A 207 19.62 10.48 -8.99
CA VAL A 207 19.44 9.10 -8.52
C VAL A 207 20.20 8.12 -9.42
N GLU A 208 21.25 7.49 -8.87
CA GLU A 208 22.07 6.51 -9.60
C GLU A 208 21.40 5.12 -9.67
N PRO A 209 21.46 4.44 -10.84
CA PRO A 209 20.85 3.10 -11.02
C PRO A 209 21.48 2.01 -10.11
N GLU A 210 22.75 2.14 -9.75
CA GLU A 210 23.43 1.19 -8.85
C GLU A 210 22.82 1.16 -7.44
N SER A 211 22.18 2.26 -7.01
CA SER A 211 21.53 2.33 -5.72
C SER A 211 20.33 1.39 -5.63
N ILE A 212 19.58 1.19 -6.74
CA ILE A 212 18.31 0.45 -6.76
C ILE A 212 18.49 -1.04 -6.50
N MET A 213 19.45 -1.68 -7.18
CA MET A 213 19.73 -3.10 -6.94
C MET A 213 20.20 -3.32 -5.49
N ARG A 214 21.08 -2.47 -5.00
CA ARG A 214 21.58 -2.51 -3.62
C ARG A 214 20.45 -2.23 -2.62
N GLU A 215 19.55 -1.31 -2.94
CA GLU A 215 18.38 -0.97 -2.13
C GLU A 215 17.34 -2.09 -2.11
N ALA A 216 17.08 -2.75 -3.24
CA ALA A 216 16.21 -3.93 -3.31
C ALA A 216 16.76 -5.06 -2.42
N PHE A 217 18.06 -5.36 -2.50
CA PHE A 217 18.70 -6.34 -1.61
C PHE A 217 18.65 -5.94 -0.14
N ALA A 218 18.71 -4.66 0.18
CA ALA A 218 18.54 -4.18 1.56
C ALA A 218 17.11 -4.42 2.08
N GLY A 219 16.09 -4.26 1.23
CA GLY A 219 14.71 -4.59 1.53
C GLY A 219 14.51 -6.08 1.82
N PHE A 220 15.06 -6.97 0.97
CA PHE A 220 15.06 -8.42 1.22
C PHE A 220 15.74 -8.79 2.53
N ARG A 221 16.91 -8.19 2.80
CA ARG A 221 17.64 -8.44 4.06
C ARG A 221 16.84 -7.98 5.28
N ALA A 222 16.17 -6.85 5.21
CA ALA A 222 15.30 -6.36 6.27
C ALA A 222 14.15 -7.32 6.55
N ILE A 223 13.47 -7.82 5.50
CA ILE A 223 12.39 -8.80 5.64
C ILE A 223 12.90 -10.11 6.23
N LEU A 224 14.02 -10.62 5.73
CA LEU A 224 14.60 -11.88 6.22
C LEU A 224 15.17 -11.76 7.65
N GLY A 225 15.65 -10.59 8.06
CA GLY A 225 16.17 -10.32 9.40
C GLY A 225 15.07 -10.24 10.47
N GLU A 226 13.90 -9.72 10.14
CA GLU A 226 12.83 -9.48 11.10
C GLU A 226 11.72 -10.55 11.00
N ARG A 227 11.50 -11.30 12.08
CA ARG A 227 10.51 -12.40 12.12
C ARG A 227 9.09 -11.92 11.81
N ARG A 228 8.73 -10.72 12.26
CA ARG A 228 7.39 -10.14 12.04
C ARG A 228 7.17 -9.85 10.57
N LEU A 229 8.15 -9.25 9.90
CA LEU A 229 8.09 -8.95 8.47
C LEU A 229 8.02 -10.23 7.63
N ARG A 230 8.85 -11.24 7.94
CA ARG A 230 8.80 -12.54 7.25
C ARG A 230 7.43 -13.20 7.34
N LEU A 231 6.80 -13.15 8.52
CA LEU A 231 5.49 -13.77 8.71
C LEU A 231 4.42 -13.08 7.86
N VAL A 232 4.34 -11.75 7.93
CA VAL A 232 3.33 -11.00 7.18
C VAL A 232 3.56 -11.11 5.68
N VAL A 233 4.79 -10.89 5.19
CA VAL A 233 5.14 -10.99 3.76
C VAL A 233 4.96 -12.43 3.25
N GLY A 234 5.29 -13.44 4.05
CA GLY A 234 5.09 -14.86 3.68
C GLY A 234 3.62 -15.23 3.55
N LEU A 235 2.76 -14.77 4.46
CA LEU A 235 1.31 -14.98 4.39
C LEU A 235 0.69 -14.21 3.21
N TYR A 236 1.15 -12.99 2.93
CA TYR A 236 0.77 -12.27 1.70
C TYR A 236 1.19 -13.05 0.45
N GLY A 237 2.43 -13.54 0.40
CA GLY A 237 2.91 -14.35 -0.72
C GLY A 237 2.07 -15.61 -0.94
N ALA A 238 1.65 -16.28 0.12
CA ALA A 238 0.74 -17.42 0.02
C ALA A 238 -0.64 -17.01 -0.52
N GLN A 239 -1.21 -15.90 -0.04
CA GLN A 239 -2.50 -15.40 -0.51
C GLN A 239 -2.42 -14.95 -1.97
N THR A 240 -1.39 -14.20 -2.39
CA THR A 240 -1.22 -13.75 -3.76
C THR A 240 -0.88 -14.89 -4.73
N LEU A 241 -0.22 -15.96 -4.26
CA LEU A 241 -0.07 -17.20 -5.02
C LEU A 241 -1.45 -17.77 -5.37
N ILE A 242 -2.34 -17.90 -4.39
CA ILE A 242 -3.71 -18.38 -4.60
C ILE A 242 -4.52 -17.39 -5.46
N ALA A 243 -4.29 -16.08 -5.33
CA ALA A 243 -4.88 -15.08 -6.22
C ALA A 243 -4.47 -15.31 -7.67
N GLY A 244 -3.20 -15.69 -7.92
CA GLY A 244 -2.72 -16.09 -9.23
C GLY A 244 -3.42 -17.36 -9.76
N VAL A 245 -3.57 -18.39 -8.92
CA VAL A 245 -4.35 -19.59 -9.24
C VAL A 245 -5.80 -19.23 -9.60
N MET A 246 -6.39 -18.30 -8.83
CA MET A 246 -7.78 -17.87 -9.03
C MET A 246 -8.00 -17.07 -10.31
N ARG A 247 -7.01 -16.36 -10.84
CA ARG A 247 -7.11 -15.71 -12.16
C ARG A 247 -7.47 -16.71 -13.28
N VAL A 248 -6.93 -17.93 -13.21
CA VAL A 248 -7.23 -19.01 -14.16
C VAL A 248 -8.52 -19.73 -13.76
N LEU A 249 -8.67 -20.13 -12.49
CA LEU A 249 -9.81 -20.88 -12.01
C LEU A 249 -11.14 -20.12 -12.11
N LEU A 250 -11.12 -18.78 -12.05
CA LEU A 250 -12.31 -17.96 -12.27
C LEU A 250 -12.84 -18.13 -13.70
N VAL A 251 -11.95 -18.14 -14.71
CA VAL A 251 -12.33 -18.39 -16.11
C VAL A 251 -12.85 -19.81 -16.28
N VAL A 252 -12.15 -20.81 -15.71
CA VAL A 252 -12.58 -22.21 -15.70
C VAL A 252 -13.94 -22.36 -15.01
N THR A 253 -14.16 -21.67 -13.91
CA THR A 253 -15.42 -21.68 -13.18
C THR A 253 -16.56 -21.14 -14.03
N ALA A 254 -16.37 -19.97 -14.67
CA ALA A 254 -17.40 -19.36 -15.50
C ALA A 254 -17.75 -20.19 -16.72
N LEU A 255 -16.72 -20.73 -17.41
CA LEU A 255 -16.91 -21.38 -18.72
C LEU A 255 -17.14 -22.88 -18.64
N LYS A 256 -16.61 -23.59 -17.63
CA LYS A 256 -16.65 -25.05 -17.56
C LYS A 256 -17.46 -25.60 -16.38
N ILE A 257 -17.47 -24.92 -15.23
CA ILE A 257 -18.21 -25.40 -14.05
C ILE A 257 -19.65 -24.93 -14.08
N LEU A 258 -19.86 -23.64 -14.42
CA LEU A 258 -21.18 -22.98 -14.35
C LEU A 258 -21.83 -22.72 -15.71
N ASP A 259 -21.08 -22.89 -16.79
CA ASP A 259 -21.52 -22.66 -18.19
C ASP A 259 -22.18 -21.29 -18.42
N LEU A 260 -21.63 -20.24 -17.81
CA LEU A 260 -22.14 -18.88 -17.88
C LEU A 260 -21.69 -18.10 -19.13
N GLY A 261 -20.89 -18.73 -19.98
CA GLY A 261 -20.28 -18.07 -21.13
C GLY A 261 -19.30 -16.95 -20.76
N ALA A 262 -18.91 -16.16 -21.76
CA ALA A 262 -17.89 -15.11 -21.59
C ALA A 262 -18.29 -14.01 -20.62
N ALA A 263 -19.59 -13.64 -20.61
CA ALA A 263 -20.10 -12.65 -19.66
C ALA A 263 -19.97 -13.10 -18.19
N GLY A 264 -20.05 -14.41 -17.94
CA GLY A 264 -19.91 -14.99 -16.61
C GLY A 264 -18.56 -14.67 -15.97
N VAL A 265 -17.48 -14.60 -16.76
CA VAL A 265 -16.16 -14.18 -16.27
C VAL A 265 -16.20 -12.74 -15.73
N GLY A 266 -16.87 -11.84 -16.46
CA GLY A 266 -17.07 -10.45 -16.01
C GLY A 266 -17.91 -10.37 -14.75
N PHE A 267 -19.02 -11.10 -14.66
CA PHE A 267 -19.91 -11.09 -13.49
C PHE A 267 -19.23 -11.65 -12.24
N LEU A 268 -18.46 -12.72 -12.35
CA LEU A 268 -17.70 -13.24 -11.22
C LEU A 268 -16.60 -12.27 -10.74
N ASN A 269 -15.89 -11.62 -11.66
CA ASN A 269 -14.95 -10.55 -11.28
C ASN A 269 -15.65 -9.38 -10.59
N SER A 270 -16.84 -8.98 -11.09
CA SER A 270 -17.62 -7.90 -10.49
C SER A 270 -18.11 -8.26 -9.09
N ALA A 271 -18.44 -9.53 -8.83
CA ALA A 271 -18.77 -10.00 -7.48
C ALA A 271 -17.62 -9.80 -6.51
N VAL A 272 -16.35 -10.05 -6.94
CA VAL A 272 -15.15 -9.71 -6.15
C VAL A 272 -15.10 -8.21 -5.85
N GLY A 273 -15.36 -7.36 -6.86
CA GLY A 273 -15.39 -5.91 -6.70
C GLY A 273 -16.45 -5.42 -5.70
N VAL A 274 -17.66 -5.97 -5.77
CA VAL A 274 -18.73 -5.67 -4.79
C VAL A 274 -18.31 -6.07 -3.38
N GLY A 275 -17.70 -7.24 -3.24
CA GLY A 275 -17.19 -7.71 -1.96
C GLY A 275 -16.08 -6.81 -1.40
N ALA A 276 -15.19 -6.31 -2.25
CA ALA A 276 -14.14 -5.37 -1.86
C ALA A 276 -14.72 -4.04 -1.33
N LEU A 277 -15.75 -3.51 -1.98
CA LEU A 277 -16.48 -2.33 -1.49
C LEU A 277 -17.15 -2.59 -0.12
N ALA A 278 -17.78 -3.76 0.04
CA ALA A 278 -18.33 -4.18 1.35
C ALA A 278 -17.24 -4.27 2.42
N GLY A 279 -16.07 -4.81 2.07
CA GLY A 279 -14.89 -4.87 2.94
C GLY A 279 -14.43 -3.49 3.42
N THR A 280 -14.46 -2.49 2.54
CA THR A 280 -14.14 -1.09 2.91
C THR A 280 -15.11 -0.55 3.97
N LEU A 281 -16.41 -0.85 3.85
CA LEU A 281 -17.40 -0.44 4.84
C LEU A 281 -17.18 -1.14 6.20
N VAL A 282 -16.82 -2.43 6.17
CA VAL A 282 -16.48 -3.19 7.39
C VAL A 282 -15.24 -2.59 8.05
N LEU A 283 -14.21 -2.23 7.29
CA LEU A 283 -12.98 -1.63 7.83
C LEU A 283 -13.22 -0.31 8.55
N VAL A 284 -14.15 0.52 8.08
CA VAL A 284 -14.52 1.77 8.78
C VAL A 284 -14.98 1.51 10.22
N THR A 285 -15.60 0.36 10.48
CA THR A 285 -16.05 -0.03 11.83
C THR A 285 -14.90 -0.54 12.72
N VAL A 286 -13.78 -0.91 12.11
CA VAL A 286 -12.63 -1.55 12.77
C VAL A 286 -11.41 -0.62 12.83
N ILE A 287 -11.51 0.60 12.25
CA ILE A 287 -10.47 1.63 12.35
C ILE A 287 -10.16 1.92 13.82
N GLY A 288 -8.87 1.83 14.18
CA GLY A 288 -8.40 2.00 15.56
C GLY A 288 -8.36 0.69 16.38
N SER A 289 -8.71 -0.46 15.77
CA SER A 289 -8.58 -1.76 16.44
C SER A 289 -7.12 -2.11 16.72
N SER A 290 -6.85 -2.61 17.91
CA SER A 290 -5.56 -3.21 18.29
C SER A 290 -5.35 -4.62 17.71
N ARG A 291 -6.34 -5.18 16.97
CA ARG A 291 -6.34 -6.57 16.48
C ARG A 291 -6.09 -6.67 14.96
N LEU A 292 -5.15 -5.90 14.44
CA LEU A 292 -4.86 -5.87 13.00
C LEU A 292 -4.40 -7.24 12.46
N ALA A 293 -3.61 -7.99 13.23
CA ALA A 293 -3.14 -9.31 12.83
C ALA A 293 -4.30 -10.31 12.76
N ALA A 294 -5.26 -10.27 13.69
CA ALA A 294 -6.44 -11.11 13.62
C ALA A 294 -7.31 -10.77 12.39
N ILE A 295 -7.46 -9.48 12.05
CA ILE A 295 -8.21 -9.04 10.85
C ILE A 295 -7.52 -9.50 9.58
N PHE A 296 -6.19 -9.38 9.51
CA PHE A 296 -5.37 -9.88 8.41
C PHE A 296 -5.56 -11.39 8.21
N GLY A 297 -5.46 -12.17 9.30
CA GLY A 297 -5.67 -13.61 9.25
C GLY A 297 -7.10 -13.99 8.85
N LEU A 298 -8.12 -13.26 9.34
CA LEU A 298 -9.50 -13.44 8.91
C LEU A 298 -9.66 -13.17 7.43
N GLY A 299 -9.07 -12.10 6.91
CA GLY A 299 -9.07 -11.79 5.48
C GLY A 299 -8.54 -12.94 4.64
N ILE A 300 -7.42 -13.55 5.03
CA ILE A 300 -6.85 -14.74 4.35
C ILE A 300 -7.77 -15.96 4.46
N LEU A 301 -8.42 -16.20 5.59
CA LEU A 301 -9.40 -17.29 5.73
C LEU A 301 -10.60 -17.09 4.81
N LEU A 302 -11.06 -15.84 4.61
CA LEU A 302 -12.12 -15.50 3.68
C LEU A 302 -11.72 -15.66 2.21
N TRP A 303 -10.45 -15.83 1.90
CA TRP A 303 -9.95 -16.28 0.60
C TRP A 303 -10.03 -17.81 0.46
N GLY A 304 -9.64 -18.56 1.46
CA GLY A 304 -9.49 -20.00 1.38
C GLY A 304 -10.80 -20.77 1.58
N LEU A 305 -11.49 -20.53 2.69
CA LEU A 305 -12.63 -21.33 3.11
C LEU A 305 -13.82 -21.29 2.12
N PRO A 306 -14.23 -20.13 1.55
CA PRO A 306 -15.31 -20.09 0.57
C PRO A 306 -15.01 -20.89 -0.69
N LEU A 307 -13.74 -20.97 -1.14
CA LEU A 307 -13.36 -21.77 -2.29
C LEU A 307 -13.56 -23.27 -2.05
N VAL A 308 -13.27 -23.77 -0.85
CA VAL A 308 -13.53 -25.17 -0.47
C VAL A 308 -15.02 -25.45 -0.49
N LEU A 309 -15.82 -24.57 0.10
CA LEU A 309 -17.29 -24.70 0.16
C LEU A 309 -17.90 -24.65 -1.25
N PHE A 310 -17.49 -23.69 -2.07
CA PHE A 310 -17.96 -23.56 -3.45
C PHE A 310 -17.57 -24.77 -4.31
N GLY A 311 -16.31 -25.23 -4.22
CA GLY A 311 -15.83 -26.39 -4.95
C GLY A 311 -16.61 -27.66 -4.64
N SER A 312 -17.12 -27.82 -3.40
CA SER A 312 -17.92 -28.96 -2.98
C SER A 312 -19.35 -28.96 -3.58
N ARG A 313 -19.99 -27.79 -3.69
CA ARG A 313 -21.37 -27.62 -4.20
C ARG A 313 -21.48 -26.39 -5.10
N PRO A 314 -20.99 -26.48 -6.34
CA PRO A 314 -21.00 -25.33 -7.25
C PRO A 314 -22.41 -25.00 -7.71
N SER A 315 -22.76 -23.72 -7.59
CA SER A 315 -23.96 -23.12 -8.19
C SER A 315 -23.67 -21.64 -8.47
N VAL A 316 -24.47 -21.00 -9.33
CA VAL A 316 -24.27 -19.59 -9.67
C VAL A 316 -24.37 -18.70 -8.42
N ALA A 317 -25.36 -18.93 -7.57
CA ALA A 317 -25.55 -18.19 -6.33
C ALA A 317 -24.35 -18.39 -5.38
N ALA A 318 -23.90 -19.65 -5.20
CA ALA A 318 -22.72 -19.95 -4.38
C ALA A 318 -21.46 -19.30 -4.93
N ALA A 319 -21.28 -19.23 -6.25
CA ALA A 319 -20.16 -18.56 -6.88
C ALA A 319 -20.19 -17.04 -6.59
N LEU A 320 -21.30 -16.35 -6.83
CA LEU A 320 -21.41 -14.91 -6.57
C LEU A 320 -21.13 -14.58 -5.09
N ILE A 321 -21.67 -15.38 -4.17
CA ILE A 321 -21.41 -15.24 -2.74
C ILE A 321 -19.94 -15.50 -2.42
N CYS A 322 -19.38 -16.61 -2.92
CA CYS A 322 -17.98 -16.97 -2.69
C CYS A 322 -17.03 -15.86 -3.19
N PHE A 323 -17.18 -15.42 -4.43
CA PHE A 323 -16.33 -14.39 -5.02
C PHE A 323 -16.53 -13.02 -4.33
N GLY A 324 -17.76 -12.70 -3.88
CA GLY A 324 -18.02 -11.54 -3.02
C GLY A 324 -17.27 -11.62 -1.68
N ILE A 325 -17.29 -12.78 -1.02
CA ILE A 325 -16.54 -13.00 0.22
C ILE A 325 -15.02 -12.90 -0.02
N LEU A 326 -14.51 -13.42 -1.14
CA LEU A 326 -13.11 -13.24 -1.52
C LEU A 326 -12.74 -11.77 -1.64
N GLY A 327 -13.58 -10.96 -2.29
CA GLY A 327 -13.34 -9.53 -2.43
C GLY A 327 -13.31 -8.81 -1.08
N LEU A 328 -14.24 -9.13 -0.20
CA LEU A 328 -14.25 -8.62 1.18
C LEU A 328 -12.97 -9.03 1.91
N GLY A 329 -12.58 -10.31 1.83
CA GLY A 329 -11.35 -10.83 2.41
C GLY A 329 -10.10 -10.12 1.87
N ASN A 330 -10.08 -9.81 0.56
CA ASN A 330 -8.98 -9.07 -0.08
C ASN A 330 -8.77 -7.71 0.59
N THR A 331 -9.84 -6.91 0.71
CA THR A 331 -9.75 -5.59 1.34
C THR A 331 -9.31 -5.67 2.79
N LEU A 332 -9.81 -6.65 3.56
CA LEU A 332 -9.37 -6.86 4.95
C LEU A 332 -7.88 -7.22 5.00
N THR A 333 -7.41 -8.11 4.12
CA THR A 333 -6.01 -8.52 4.04
C THR A 333 -5.12 -7.33 3.66
N ASP A 334 -5.47 -6.60 2.60
CA ASP A 334 -4.63 -5.51 2.09
C ASP A 334 -4.49 -4.39 3.12
N VAL A 335 -5.58 -3.88 3.66
CA VAL A 335 -5.50 -2.74 4.59
C VAL A 335 -4.83 -3.12 5.90
N SER A 336 -5.21 -4.27 6.51
CA SER A 336 -4.61 -4.66 7.78
C SER A 336 -3.16 -5.12 7.64
N GLY A 337 -2.83 -5.86 6.59
CA GLY A 337 -1.48 -6.33 6.35
C GLY A 337 -0.50 -5.21 5.98
N LEU A 338 -0.91 -4.26 5.12
CA LEU A 338 -0.10 -3.07 4.81
C LEU A 338 0.12 -2.22 6.06
N THR A 339 -0.92 -2.04 6.89
CA THR A 339 -0.79 -1.32 8.17
C THR A 339 0.17 -2.03 9.14
N LEU A 340 0.10 -3.37 9.24
CA LEU A 340 1.03 -4.16 10.05
C LEU A 340 2.48 -4.00 9.56
N LEU A 341 2.69 -4.05 8.23
CA LEU A 341 4.01 -3.84 7.63
C LEU A 341 4.53 -2.42 7.87
N GLN A 342 3.68 -1.40 7.73
CA GLN A 342 4.03 -0.01 8.01
C GLN A 342 4.46 0.17 9.47
N ARG A 343 3.72 -0.40 10.42
CA ARG A 343 4.04 -0.33 11.85
C ARG A 343 5.31 -1.11 12.23
N ALA A 344 5.54 -2.25 11.57
CA ALA A 344 6.69 -3.11 11.85
C ALA A 344 7.99 -2.64 11.17
N THR A 345 7.92 -1.73 10.19
CA THR A 345 9.06 -1.33 9.36
C THR A 345 9.55 0.06 9.75
N PRO A 346 10.83 0.21 10.15
CA PRO A 346 11.45 1.52 10.37
C PRO A 346 11.40 2.39 9.11
N ASP A 347 11.25 3.71 9.29
CA ASP A 347 11.11 4.68 8.19
C ASP A 347 12.27 4.61 7.20
N SER A 348 13.50 4.41 7.69
CA SER A 348 14.73 4.33 6.89
C SER A 348 14.78 3.20 5.87
N VAL A 349 13.98 2.13 6.04
CA VAL A 349 13.93 0.97 5.14
C VAL A 349 12.53 0.69 4.56
N ARG A 350 11.53 1.50 4.91
CA ARG A 350 10.11 1.28 4.56
C ARG A 350 9.91 1.18 3.04
N ALA A 351 10.41 2.15 2.28
CA ALA A 351 10.26 2.14 0.82
C ALA A 351 10.86 0.87 0.17
N ARG A 352 12.00 0.39 0.70
CA ARG A 352 12.67 -0.82 0.23
C ARG A 352 11.86 -2.09 0.53
N VAL A 353 11.28 -2.18 1.73
CA VAL A 353 10.41 -3.32 2.12
C VAL A 353 9.16 -3.37 1.24
N PHE A 354 8.53 -2.22 0.96
CA PHE A 354 7.35 -2.15 0.08
C PHE A 354 7.69 -2.46 -1.38
N GLY A 355 8.86 -2.05 -1.89
CA GLY A 355 9.33 -2.43 -3.21
C GLY A 355 9.53 -3.94 -3.36
N VAL A 356 10.08 -4.61 -2.33
CA VAL A 356 10.20 -6.07 -2.30
C VAL A 356 8.83 -6.74 -2.21
N LEU A 357 7.91 -6.20 -1.40
CA LEU A 357 6.54 -6.71 -1.28
C LEU A 357 5.84 -6.73 -2.65
N GLU A 358 5.95 -5.66 -3.44
CA GLU A 358 5.37 -5.57 -4.78
C GLU A 358 5.97 -6.63 -5.71
N SER A 359 7.28 -6.83 -5.65
CA SER A 359 7.96 -7.90 -6.42
C SER A 359 7.49 -9.29 -6.02
N VAL A 360 7.27 -9.53 -4.72
CA VAL A 360 6.70 -10.79 -4.22
C VAL A 360 5.28 -10.98 -4.75
N PHE A 361 4.44 -9.94 -4.74
CA PHE A 361 3.07 -9.99 -5.25
C PHE A 361 3.03 -10.40 -6.73
N LEU A 362 3.76 -9.69 -7.58
CA LEU A 362 3.78 -9.97 -9.01
C LEU A 362 4.36 -11.37 -9.30
N GLY A 363 5.43 -11.74 -8.63
CA GLY A 363 6.08 -13.05 -8.80
C GLY A 363 5.16 -14.21 -8.36
N THR A 364 4.56 -14.13 -7.19
CA THR A 364 3.68 -15.20 -6.68
C THR A 364 2.39 -15.30 -7.46
N ILE A 365 1.79 -14.19 -7.93
CA ILE A 365 0.63 -14.21 -8.84
C ILE A 365 0.99 -14.93 -10.14
N GLY A 366 2.16 -14.61 -10.73
CA GLY A 366 2.62 -15.28 -11.95
C GLY A 366 2.83 -16.80 -11.77
N ILE A 367 3.49 -17.20 -10.69
CA ILE A 367 3.69 -18.61 -10.32
C ILE A 367 2.32 -19.31 -10.11
N GLY A 368 1.42 -18.67 -9.37
CA GLY A 368 0.08 -19.19 -9.11
C GLY A 368 -0.71 -19.44 -10.40
N ALA A 369 -0.63 -18.52 -11.36
CA ALA A 369 -1.30 -18.66 -12.64
C ALA A 369 -0.81 -19.90 -13.43
N VAL A 370 0.47 -20.27 -13.32
CA VAL A 370 1.03 -21.49 -13.94
C VAL A 370 0.69 -22.75 -13.15
N LEU A 371 0.58 -22.65 -11.83
CA LEU A 371 0.16 -23.78 -11.00
C LEU A 371 -1.30 -24.17 -11.22
N ALA A 372 -2.17 -23.24 -11.60
CA ALA A 372 -3.59 -23.52 -11.79
C ALA A 372 -3.88 -24.63 -12.81
N PRO A 373 -3.31 -24.65 -14.04
CA PRO A 373 -3.49 -25.76 -14.98
C PRO A 373 -3.05 -27.11 -14.43
N LEU A 374 -1.95 -27.14 -13.67
CA LEU A 374 -1.45 -28.35 -13.02
C LEU A 374 -2.44 -28.89 -11.98
N LEU A 375 -3.01 -27.98 -11.17
CA LEU A 375 -4.07 -28.34 -10.22
C LEU A 375 -5.33 -28.85 -10.94
N VAL A 376 -5.71 -28.22 -12.05
CA VAL A 376 -6.88 -28.63 -12.86
C VAL A 376 -6.64 -30.00 -13.51
N SER A 377 -5.44 -30.29 -13.99
CA SER A 377 -5.11 -31.57 -14.59
C SER A 377 -5.05 -32.70 -13.56
N ALA A 378 -4.55 -32.41 -12.35
CA ALA A 378 -4.40 -33.41 -11.28
C ALA A 378 -5.71 -33.71 -10.56
N PHE A 379 -6.52 -32.68 -10.25
CA PHE A 379 -7.69 -32.81 -9.38
C PHE A 379 -9.02 -32.45 -10.05
N GLY A 380 -8.99 -32.10 -11.34
CA GLY A 380 -10.13 -31.51 -12.04
C GLY A 380 -10.48 -30.09 -11.57
N PRO A 381 -11.40 -29.40 -12.26
CA PRO A 381 -11.71 -28.00 -11.97
C PRO A 381 -12.22 -27.75 -10.53
N ARG A 382 -13.09 -28.63 -10.03
CA ARG A 382 -13.64 -28.51 -8.66
C ARG A 382 -12.58 -28.86 -7.62
N GLY A 383 -11.81 -29.95 -7.85
CA GLY A 383 -10.73 -30.36 -6.96
C GLY A 383 -9.62 -29.30 -6.87
N ALA A 384 -9.33 -28.59 -7.95
CA ALA A 384 -8.37 -27.49 -7.97
C ALA A 384 -8.81 -26.31 -7.06
N LEU A 385 -10.12 -25.96 -7.06
CA LEU A 385 -10.67 -24.95 -6.14
C LEU A 385 -10.54 -25.39 -4.67
N ILE A 386 -10.90 -26.66 -4.38
CA ILE A 386 -10.80 -27.21 -3.03
C ILE A 386 -9.33 -27.28 -2.58
N ALA A 387 -8.43 -27.73 -3.44
CA ALA A 387 -7.00 -27.82 -3.13
C ALA A 387 -6.38 -26.44 -2.86
N ALA A 388 -6.65 -25.45 -3.74
CA ALA A 388 -6.15 -24.09 -3.59
C ALA A 388 -6.68 -23.42 -2.32
N GLY A 389 -8.01 -23.46 -2.11
CA GLY A 389 -8.65 -22.90 -0.93
C GLY A 389 -8.24 -23.61 0.36
N GLY A 390 -8.17 -24.95 0.33
CA GLY A 390 -7.74 -25.78 1.46
C GLY A 390 -6.30 -25.52 1.86
N ALA A 391 -5.39 -25.45 0.89
CA ALA A 391 -3.97 -25.14 1.16
C ALA A 391 -3.81 -23.78 1.85
N LEU A 392 -4.48 -22.75 1.36
CA LEU A 392 -4.42 -21.41 1.99
C LEU A 392 -5.03 -21.41 3.40
N THR A 393 -6.16 -22.10 3.58
CA THR A 393 -6.80 -22.24 4.89
C THR A 393 -5.88 -22.94 5.88
N VAL A 394 -5.24 -24.05 5.48
CA VAL A 394 -4.29 -24.79 6.32
C VAL A 394 -3.08 -23.93 6.68
N VAL A 395 -2.48 -23.24 5.70
CA VAL A 395 -1.37 -22.31 5.95
C VAL A 395 -1.79 -21.27 6.98
N MET A 396 -2.96 -20.64 6.83
CA MET A 396 -3.42 -19.63 7.77
C MET A 396 -3.65 -20.20 9.17
N LEU A 397 -4.25 -21.38 9.30
CA LEU A 397 -4.48 -22.04 10.59
C LEU A 397 -3.18 -22.40 11.31
N VAL A 398 -2.16 -22.87 10.58
CA VAL A 398 -0.81 -23.15 11.11
C VAL A 398 -0.16 -21.88 11.66
N PHE A 399 -0.29 -20.76 10.94
CA PHE A 399 0.32 -19.50 11.33
C PHE A 399 -0.58 -18.59 12.19
N TRP A 400 -1.78 -19.05 12.58
CA TRP A 400 -2.72 -18.27 13.38
C TRP A 400 -2.14 -17.81 14.72
N ARG A 401 -1.53 -18.75 15.46
CA ARG A 401 -0.90 -18.43 16.76
C ARG A 401 0.32 -17.49 16.62
N PRO A 402 1.29 -17.76 15.73
CA PRO A 402 2.37 -16.83 15.46
C PRO A 402 1.90 -15.44 15.05
N LEU A 403 0.84 -15.35 14.24
CA LEU A 403 0.26 -14.08 13.81
C LEU A 403 -0.35 -13.31 14.98
N GLY A 404 -1.08 -14.00 15.89
CA GLY A 404 -1.69 -13.38 17.07
C GLY A 404 -0.68 -12.73 18.02
N THR A 405 0.61 -13.16 18.00
CA THR A 405 1.65 -12.51 18.81
C THR A 405 1.98 -11.08 18.33
N LEU A 406 1.60 -10.72 17.11
CA LEU A 406 1.78 -9.36 16.60
C LEU A 406 0.78 -8.37 17.22
N ASP A 407 -0.44 -8.84 17.56
CA ASP A 407 -1.45 -8.04 18.25
C ASP A 407 -1.17 -7.95 19.77
N ALA A 408 -0.39 -8.89 20.31
CA ALA A 408 -0.04 -8.92 21.73
C ALA A 408 1.03 -7.88 22.13
N ALA A 409 1.69 -7.24 21.17
CA ALA A 409 2.55 -6.09 21.46
C ALA A 409 1.65 -4.96 22.02
N PRO A 410 1.98 -4.38 23.19
CA PRO A 410 1.15 -3.33 23.77
C PRO A 410 0.99 -2.21 22.76
N ALA A 411 -0.26 -1.94 22.37
CA ALA A 411 -0.55 -0.72 21.62
C ALA A 411 -0.21 0.46 22.55
N PRO A 412 0.47 1.50 22.03
CA PRO A 412 0.74 2.68 22.83
C PRO A 412 -0.57 3.22 23.39
N SER A 413 -0.56 3.65 24.65
CA SER A 413 -1.78 4.19 25.25
C SER A 413 -2.17 5.49 24.53
N ALA A 414 -3.48 5.73 24.40
CA ALA A 414 -3.98 6.97 23.82
C ALA A 414 -3.42 8.20 24.55
N ALA A 415 -3.14 8.08 25.85
CA ALA A 415 -2.54 9.13 26.67
C ALA A 415 -1.06 9.39 26.28
N GLU A 416 -0.27 8.35 26.03
CA GLU A 416 1.13 8.49 25.58
C GLU A 416 1.22 9.12 24.19
N LEU A 417 0.32 8.72 23.28
CA LEU A 417 0.23 9.33 21.96
C LEU A 417 -0.19 10.80 22.01
N ALA A 418 -1.13 11.16 22.89
CA ALA A 418 -1.56 12.53 23.09
C ALA A 418 -0.40 13.39 23.62
N LEU A 419 0.31 12.90 24.65
CA LEU A 419 1.49 13.56 25.21
C LEU A 419 2.58 13.80 24.17
N LEU A 420 2.94 12.79 23.39
CA LEU A 420 3.95 12.96 22.34
C LEU A 420 3.51 13.97 21.25
N ARG A 421 2.24 14.04 20.93
CA ARG A 421 1.70 14.99 19.94
C ARG A 421 1.76 16.45 20.40
N GLU A 422 1.66 16.71 21.70
CA GLU A 422 1.73 18.04 22.28
C GLU A 422 3.16 18.59 22.32
N ILE A 423 4.17 17.71 22.18
CA ILE A 423 5.58 18.12 22.14
C ILE A 423 5.90 18.71 20.76
N PRO A 424 6.32 19.99 20.66
CA PRO A 424 6.59 20.65 19.38
C PRO A 424 7.53 19.88 18.46
N ILE A 425 8.60 19.30 19.00
CA ILE A 425 9.58 18.50 18.25
C ILE A 425 8.94 17.30 17.55
N PHE A 426 7.90 16.70 18.13
CA PHE A 426 7.23 15.51 17.62
C PHE A 426 5.93 15.81 16.87
N SER A 427 5.38 17.02 17.01
CA SER A 427 4.11 17.40 16.38
C SER A 427 4.09 17.24 14.84
N PRO A 428 5.21 17.47 14.09
CA PRO A 428 5.24 17.26 12.66
C PRO A 428 5.37 15.78 12.22
N LEU A 429 5.62 14.85 13.18
CA LEU A 429 5.84 13.45 12.86
C LEU A 429 4.56 12.74 12.40
N PRO A 430 4.65 11.83 11.42
CA PRO A 430 3.54 10.97 11.04
C PRO A 430 3.05 10.12 12.22
N LEU A 431 1.73 9.82 12.24
CA LEU A 431 1.12 9.03 13.33
C LEU A 431 1.83 7.69 13.55
N VAL A 432 2.26 7.02 12.48
CA VAL A 432 2.97 5.73 12.57
C VAL A 432 4.31 5.88 13.31
N THR A 433 5.03 6.98 13.07
CA THR A 433 6.31 7.27 13.76
C THR A 433 6.04 7.58 15.24
N LEU A 434 4.99 8.35 15.55
CA LEU A 434 4.56 8.60 16.93
C LEU A 434 4.16 7.31 17.66
N GLU A 435 3.43 6.38 17.00
CA GLU A 435 3.11 5.06 17.55
C GLU A 435 4.39 4.25 17.82
N GLN A 436 5.36 4.29 16.94
CA GLN A 436 6.66 3.62 17.13
C GLN A 436 7.44 4.21 18.31
N LEU A 437 7.48 5.54 18.43
CA LEU A 437 8.09 6.21 19.59
C LEU A 437 7.38 5.82 20.89
N ALA A 438 6.05 5.87 20.92
CA ALA A 438 5.27 5.51 22.09
C ALA A 438 5.50 4.06 22.55
N THR A 439 5.71 3.11 21.62
CA THR A 439 6.05 1.72 21.97
C THR A 439 7.48 1.55 22.53
N ARG A 440 8.35 2.53 22.32
CA ARG A 440 9.73 2.56 22.81
C ARG A 440 9.92 3.38 24.09
N LEU A 441 8.84 4.03 24.57
CA LEU A 441 8.86 4.75 25.84
C LEU A 441 9.09 3.77 26.99
N SER A 442 10.04 4.10 27.85
CA SER A 442 10.24 3.43 29.14
C SER A 442 9.71 4.33 30.26
N ARG A 443 8.96 3.75 31.19
CA ARG A 443 8.42 4.47 32.36
C ARG A 443 9.42 4.41 33.49
N LEU A 444 9.76 5.56 34.03
CA LEU A 444 10.67 5.71 35.17
C LEU A 444 9.90 6.40 36.31
N ARG A 445 9.96 5.85 37.48
CA ARG A 445 9.42 6.47 38.71
C ARG A 445 10.58 7.02 39.52
N ILE A 446 10.52 8.29 39.82
CA ILE A 446 11.55 9.04 40.54
C ILE A 446 10.89 9.61 41.80
N GLY A 447 11.47 9.29 42.95
CA GLY A 447 10.98 9.78 44.24
C GLY A 447 11.24 11.28 44.44
N ALA A 448 10.40 11.93 45.25
CA ALA A 448 10.59 13.33 45.61
C ALA A 448 12.01 13.59 46.16
N GLY A 449 12.71 14.55 45.60
CA GLY A 449 14.09 14.90 45.98
C GLY A 449 15.17 14.08 45.28
N GLU A 450 14.87 13.05 44.49
CA GLU A 450 15.86 12.31 43.70
C GLU A 450 16.33 13.08 42.48
N THR A 451 17.60 12.89 42.12
CA THR A 451 18.22 13.51 40.93
C THR A 451 18.06 12.56 39.73
N VAL A 452 17.50 13.07 38.62
CA VAL A 452 17.38 12.33 37.36
C VAL A 452 18.73 12.22 36.65
N PHE A 453 19.44 13.34 36.52
CA PHE A 453 20.83 13.45 36.05
C PHE A 453 21.45 14.77 36.51
N ARG A 454 22.77 14.88 36.46
CA ARG A 454 23.51 16.08 36.82
C ARG A 454 24.07 16.78 35.60
N GLN A 455 24.28 18.08 35.71
CA GLN A 455 25.04 18.86 34.73
C GLN A 455 26.43 18.25 34.54
N GLY A 456 26.84 18.10 33.27
CA GLY A 456 28.11 17.45 32.90
C GLY A 456 28.00 15.94 32.65
N ASP A 457 26.91 15.26 33.03
CA ASP A 457 26.70 13.83 32.75
C ASP A 457 26.56 13.57 31.24
N HIS A 458 26.82 12.33 30.82
CA HIS A 458 26.56 11.95 29.42
C HIS A 458 25.05 11.85 29.12
N GLY A 459 24.62 12.45 27.99
CA GLY A 459 23.21 12.42 27.57
C GLY A 459 22.87 11.11 26.83
N ASP A 460 22.06 10.27 27.46
CA ASP A 460 21.65 8.94 26.93
C ASP A 460 20.16 8.85 26.59
N ARG A 461 19.31 9.75 27.15
CA ARG A 461 17.85 9.72 27.04
C ARG A 461 17.23 11.09 26.93
N PHE A 462 16.10 11.14 26.25
CA PHE A 462 15.13 12.22 26.25
C PHE A 462 14.01 11.89 27.24
N TYR A 463 13.48 12.87 27.95
CA TYR A 463 12.47 12.66 28.99
C TYR A 463 11.24 13.55 28.79
N VAL A 464 10.05 12.99 29.07
CA VAL A 464 8.76 13.69 29.14
C VAL A 464 8.20 13.50 30.56
N VAL A 465 7.73 14.55 31.18
CA VAL A 465 7.05 14.46 32.47
C VAL A 465 5.62 13.98 32.24
N ALA A 466 5.31 12.74 32.68
CA ALA A 466 3.94 12.21 32.60
C ALA A 466 3.09 12.71 33.76
N THR A 467 3.63 12.66 34.99
CA THR A 467 2.99 13.18 36.22
C THR A 467 4.05 13.67 37.18
N GLY A 468 3.69 14.59 38.05
CA GLY A 468 4.61 15.18 39.04
C GLY A 468 5.29 16.45 38.53
N GLU A 469 6.31 16.89 39.24
CA GLU A 469 7.05 18.12 38.96
C GLU A 469 8.56 17.89 39.11
N VAL A 470 9.34 18.44 38.19
CA VAL A 470 10.82 18.42 38.23
C VAL A 470 11.38 19.83 38.16
N VAL A 471 12.51 20.03 38.78
CA VAL A 471 13.24 21.32 38.76
C VAL A 471 14.52 21.13 37.92
N VAL A 472 14.71 22.02 36.96
CA VAL A 472 15.88 22.11 36.10
C VAL A 472 16.75 23.26 36.65
N ALA A 473 17.92 22.94 37.16
CA ALA A 473 18.86 23.90 37.70
C ALA A 473 20.10 24.00 36.83
N VAL A 474 20.46 25.21 36.45
CA VAL A 474 21.71 25.54 35.75
C VAL A 474 22.54 26.42 36.69
N ASP A 475 23.82 26.15 36.79
CA ASP A 475 24.71 26.92 37.65
C ASP A 475 24.66 28.41 37.32
N GLY A 476 24.33 29.24 38.34
CA GLY A 476 24.26 30.70 38.21
C GLY A 476 22.92 31.23 37.69
N HIS A 477 21.88 30.42 37.51
CA HIS A 477 20.57 30.81 37.00
C HIS A 477 19.44 30.40 37.96
N GLU A 478 18.30 31.05 37.87
CA GLU A 478 17.11 30.63 38.61
C GLU A 478 16.60 29.29 38.11
N PRO A 479 16.24 28.35 39.02
CA PRO A 479 15.70 27.06 38.64
C PRO A 479 14.37 27.18 37.90
N VAL A 480 14.17 26.34 36.86
CA VAL A 480 12.93 26.27 36.09
C VAL A 480 12.14 25.02 36.51
N GLU A 481 10.86 25.19 36.83
CA GLU A 481 9.94 24.10 37.14
C GLU A 481 9.31 23.56 35.86
N LEU A 482 9.32 22.23 35.68
CA LEU A 482 8.64 21.53 34.60
C LEU A 482 7.58 20.60 35.20
N ARG A 483 6.42 20.54 34.53
CA ARG A 483 5.22 19.80 34.98
C ARG A 483 4.75 18.78 33.93
N GLY A 484 3.69 18.08 34.23
CA GLY A 484 3.08 17.10 33.31
C GLY A 484 2.84 17.70 31.92
N GLY A 485 3.36 17.05 30.88
CA GLY A 485 3.38 17.51 29.49
C GLY A 485 4.69 18.19 29.05
N ASP A 486 5.51 18.68 30.00
CA ASP A 486 6.81 19.26 29.68
C ASP A 486 7.87 18.17 29.39
N TYR A 487 8.97 18.56 28.76
CA TYR A 487 10.06 17.67 28.35
C TYR A 487 11.43 18.31 28.54
N PHE A 488 12.45 17.46 28.66
CA PHE A 488 13.84 17.89 28.87
C PHE A 488 14.86 16.86 28.37
N GLY A 489 16.11 17.31 28.26
CA GLY A 489 17.24 16.46 27.87
C GLY A 489 17.52 16.40 26.38
N GLU A 490 16.76 17.11 25.55
CA GLU A 490 16.90 17.17 24.09
C GLU A 490 18.18 17.88 23.64
N ILE A 491 18.63 18.92 24.36
CA ILE A 491 19.81 19.74 23.99
C ILE A 491 21.06 18.86 23.94
N ALA A 492 21.28 18.07 25.00
CA ALA A 492 22.44 17.17 25.08
C ALA A 492 22.46 16.14 23.94
N LEU A 493 21.30 15.67 23.51
CA LEU A 493 21.19 14.66 22.45
C LEU A 493 21.39 15.27 21.06
N LEU A 494 20.76 16.41 20.79
CA LEU A 494 20.77 17.05 19.47
C LEU A 494 22.08 17.78 19.17
N ARG A 495 22.73 18.33 20.20
CA ARG A 495 24.02 19.03 20.06
C ARG A 495 25.25 18.16 20.34
N ASP A 496 25.03 16.92 20.76
CA ASP A 496 26.09 15.96 21.13
C ASP A 496 27.05 16.54 22.20
N VAL A 497 26.45 17.11 23.24
CA VAL A 497 27.17 17.73 24.39
C VAL A 497 26.77 17.03 25.69
N PRO A 498 27.56 17.16 26.78
CA PRO A 498 27.13 16.73 28.10
C PRO A 498 25.82 17.40 28.54
N ARG A 499 25.14 16.85 29.56
CA ARG A 499 23.93 17.44 30.15
C ARG A 499 24.20 18.89 30.56
N THR A 500 23.37 19.79 30.07
CA THR A 500 23.52 21.24 30.25
C THR A 500 22.94 21.76 31.56
N ALA A 501 22.21 20.91 32.31
CA ALA A 501 21.55 21.26 33.57
C ALA A 501 21.49 20.05 34.50
N THR A 502 21.27 20.29 35.78
CA THR A 502 20.90 19.26 36.77
C THR A 502 19.37 19.20 36.87
N VAL A 503 18.77 18.01 36.76
CA VAL A 503 17.33 17.81 36.91
C VAL A 503 17.05 16.96 38.15
N ARG A 504 16.12 17.47 39.00
CA ARG A 504 15.72 16.82 40.25
C ARG A 504 14.20 16.80 40.38
N ALA A 505 13.65 15.68 40.83
CA ALA A 505 12.22 15.57 41.11
C ALA A 505 11.85 16.39 42.36
N GLN A 506 10.83 17.23 42.25
CA GLN A 506 10.31 18.04 43.35
C GLN A 506 9.23 17.25 44.11
N THR A 507 8.44 16.49 43.39
CA THR A 507 7.42 15.56 43.89
C THR A 507 7.70 14.15 43.39
N ASP A 508 6.93 13.15 43.87
CA ASP A 508 6.95 11.83 43.22
C ASP A 508 6.53 11.96 41.77
N THR A 509 7.46 11.65 40.86
CA THR A 509 7.35 11.97 39.44
C THR A 509 7.42 10.70 38.59
N GLU A 510 6.51 10.57 37.60
CA GLU A 510 6.59 9.57 36.56
C GLU A 510 7.12 10.21 35.28
N LEU A 511 8.25 9.72 34.77
CA LEU A 511 8.87 10.15 33.53
C LEU A 511 8.69 9.09 32.45
N LEU A 512 8.46 9.54 31.22
CA LEU A 512 8.56 8.74 30.01
C LEU A 512 9.91 9.04 29.34
N ALA A 513 10.74 8.02 29.16
CA ALA A 513 12.07 8.18 28.61
C ALA A 513 12.21 7.50 27.25
N LEU A 514 12.87 8.17 26.31
CA LEU A 514 13.30 7.63 25.02
C LEU A 514 14.82 7.51 24.99
N GLU A 515 15.32 6.38 24.54
CA GLU A 515 16.75 6.16 24.29
C GLU A 515 17.25 7.12 23.21
N ARG A 516 18.53 7.55 23.33
CA ARG A 516 19.20 8.50 22.42
C ARG A 516 18.99 8.15 20.94
N ASP A 517 19.29 6.90 20.57
CA ASP A 517 19.25 6.49 19.16
C ASP A 517 17.84 6.54 18.58
N VAL A 518 16.82 6.20 19.38
CA VAL A 518 15.41 6.25 18.99
C VAL A 518 14.95 7.70 18.81
N PHE A 519 15.32 8.57 19.75
CA PHE A 519 14.99 9.99 19.69
C PHE A 519 15.63 10.66 18.47
N LEU A 520 16.97 10.47 18.29
CA LEU A 520 17.70 11.07 17.18
C LEU A 520 17.17 10.57 15.82
N ALA A 521 16.94 9.26 15.66
CA ALA A 521 16.40 8.71 14.42
C ALA A 521 15.03 9.33 14.05
N ALA A 522 14.16 9.56 15.04
CA ALA A 522 12.85 10.17 14.80
C ALA A 522 12.96 11.65 14.40
N VAL A 523 13.79 12.43 15.09
CA VAL A 523 13.92 13.87 14.85
C VAL A 523 14.70 14.14 13.57
N THR A 524 15.89 13.55 13.40
CA THR A 524 16.75 13.82 12.23
C THR A 524 16.26 13.15 10.96
N GLY A 525 15.46 12.08 11.07
CA GLY A 525 14.84 11.41 9.92
C GLY A 525 13.70 12.21 9.26
N HIS A 526 13.24 13.32 9.88
CA HIS A 526 12.12 14.14 9.39
C HIS A 526 12.50 15.61 9.39
N ALA A 527 12.64 16.22 8.22
CA ALA A 527 13.11 17.60 8.07
C ALA A 527 12.28 18.62 8.88
N ALA A 528 10.95 18.48 8.92
CA ALA A 528 10.08 19.36 9.69
C ALA A 528 10.31 19.25 11.21
N SER A 529 10.51 18.02 11.71
CA SER A 529 10.81 17.76 13.13
C SER A 529 12.20 18.28 13.51
N ALA A 530 13.19 18.16 12.62
CA ALA A 530 14.54 18.70 12.83
C ALA A 530 14.53 20.23 12.90
N MET A 531 13.78 20.90 12.02
CA MET A 531 13.61 22.35 12.05
C MET A 531 12.95 22.83 13.35
N GLU A 532 11.90 22.13 13.80
CA GLU A 532 11.21 22.46 15.04
C GLU A 532 12.12 22.25 16.26
N ALA A 533 12.93 21.18 16.25
CA ALA A 533 13.92 20.90 17.28
C ALA A 533 14.99 22.01 17.39
N ASP A 534 15.50 22.50 16.25
CA ASP A 534 16.44 23.61 16.22
C ASP A 534 15.79 24.91 16.76
N GLY A 535 14.53 25.16 16.43
CA GLY A 535 13.76 26.30 16.96
C GLY A 535 13.59 26.24 18.47
N VAL A 536 13.23 25.06 19.01
CA VAL A 536 13.10 24.82 20.46
C VAL A 536 14.42 25.06 21.18
N ILE A 537 15.53 24.53 20.64
CA ILE A 537 16.87 24.73 21.23
C ILE A 537 17.24 26.20 21.24
N ALA A 538 17.04 26.91 20.11
CA ALA A 538 17.35 28.34 20.02
C ALA A 538 16.58 29.15 21.10
N ALA A 539 15.27 28.92 21.25
CA ALA A 539 14.45 29.58 22.25
C ALA A 539 14.91 29.31 23.70
N ARG A 540 15.32 28.05 24.00
CA ARG A 540 15.83 27.67 25.33
C ARG A 540 17.21 28.27 25.63
N LEU A 541 18.08 28.41 24.64
CA LEU A 541 19.39 29.05 24.78
C LEU A 541 19.26 30.55 24.95
N GLU A 542 18.30 31.19 24.29
CA GLU A 542 17.99 32.61 24.46
C GLU A 542 17.43 32.91 25.86
N SER A 543 16.57 32.03 26.38
CA SER A 543 15.96 32.22 27.72
C SER A 543 16.92 31.91 28.87
N THR A 544 18.01 31.19 28.65
CA THR A 544 18.99 30.79 29.67
C THR A 544 20.41 30.90 29.10
N PRO A 545 21.00 32.10 29.06
CA PRO A 545 22.38 32.29 28.62
C PRO A 545 23.33 31.53 29.54
N GLY A 546 24.14 30.61 28.98
CA GLY A 546 25.06 29.74 29.74
C GLY A 546 24.74 28.26 29.74
N LEU A 547 23.72 27.84 28.98
CA LEU A 547 23.37 26.42 28.77
C LEU A 547 24.35 25.65 27.87
N LEU A 548 25.32 26.29 27.23
CA LEU A 548 26.38 25.69 26.41
C LEU A 548 27.76 26.01 26.97
#